data_b98cab99e43bfb7af052b337e9e0483b
#
_entry.id   b98cab99e43bfb7af052b337e9e0483b
#
_cell.length_a   1.000
_cell.length_b   1.000
_cell.length_c   1.000
_cell.angle_alpha   90.00
_cell.angle_beta   90.00
_cell.angle_gamma   90.00
#
_symmetry.space_group_name_H-M   'P 1'
#
loop_
_entity.id
_entity.type
_entity.pdbx_description
1 polymer ?
#
loop_
_entity_poly.entity_id
_entity_poly.type
_entity_poly.pdbx_seq_one_letter_code
_entity_poly.pdbx_strand_id
1 'polypeptide(L)'
;MTQNNTAEHTLKQRRNQLFMLLGSLVALSAIAVTTYWALYASHFVSTDNAYTAVEVAQITPAVSGTVQQVLVKDTQVVKAGDILVMIDQTDIKLAMAQANAQLAAAQADFERARTDLERRAPLVSSGAVSGEEFTRVKSTQATTEAALTVARARLEQTKVDLERTTIKSSVDGVVAKRQVQQGQRVQTGMPLMVVVPVGDMYVDANFKEVQLEKVRVGQPVKLHADLYGKGVTYTGVVEGFSGGSGSAFSVIPAQNATGNWIKVVQRLPVRVKLDPAQLQTNPLKVGLSMSAEIDTRQSKN
;
A
#
# COMPACT_ATOMS: atom_id res chain seq x y z
N MET A 1 14.88 -92.69 -12.31
CA MET A 1 15.37 -91.42 -11.80
C MET A 1 15.23 -90.23 -12.79
N THR A 2 14.14 -90.11 -13.54
CA THR A 2 14.01 -89.11 -14.63
C THR A 2 12.76 -88.23 -14.56
N GLN A 3 11.95 -88.30 -13.49
CA GLN A 3 10.72 -87.45 -13.40
C GLN A 3 10.85 -86.17 -12.51
N ASN A 4 11.93 -86.00 -11.78
CA ASN A 4 12.10 -84.80 -10.88
C ASN A 4 12.67 -83.58 -11.62
N ASN A 5 13.32 -83.72 -12.78
CA ASN A 5 13.95 -82.56 -13.43
C ASN A 5 12.99 -81.70 -14.27
N THR A 6 11.85 -82.25 -14.72
CA THR A 6 10.85 -81.51 -15.53
C THR A 6 10.01 -80.55 -14.68
N ALA A 7 9.69 -80.90 -13.42
CA ALA A 7 8.92 -80.04 -12.47
C ALA A 7 9.74 -78.82 -11.98
N GLU A 8 11.02 -79.00 -11.70
CA GLU A 8 11.89 -77.91 -11.33
C GLU A 8 12.14 -76.89 -12.46
N HIS A 9 12.25 -77.36 -13.70
CA HIS A 9 12.41 -76.48 -14.87
C HIS A 9 11.18 -75.66 -15.14
N THR A 10 9.97 -76.18 -14.97
CA THR A 10 8.71 -75.44 -15.13
C THR A 10 8.47 -74.42 -14.01
N LEU A 11 8.86 -74.74 -12.79
CA LEU A 11 8.80 -73.76 -11.64
C LEU A 11 9.79 -72.62 -11.78
N LYS A 12 11.01 -72.92 -12.29
CA LYS A 12 12.01 -71.87 -12.60
C LYS A 12 11.57 -71.00 -13.75
N GLN A 13 10.94 -71.53 -14.79
CA GLN A 13 10.40 -70.75 -15.91
C GLN A 13 9.24 -69.86 -15.45
N ARG A 14 8.28 -70.36 -14.69
CA ARG A 14 7.18 -69.56 -14.12
C ARG A 14 7.69 -68.46 -13.20
N ARG A 15 8.68 -68.73 -12.37
CA ARG A 15 9.33 -67.73 -11.51
C ARG A 15 10.02 -66.65 -12.31
N ASN A 16 10.74 -66.99 -13.39
CA ASN A 16 11.37 -66.01 -14.22
C ASN A 16 10.36 -65.21 -15.06
N GLN A 17 9.25 -65.81 -15.50
CA GLN A 17 8.13 -65.09 -16.13
C GLN A 17 7.45 -64.11 -15.15
N LEU A 18 7.24 -64.49 -13.89
CA LEU A 18 6.70 -63.63 -12.85
C LEU A 18 7.66 -62.48 -12.52
N PHE A 19 8.97 -62.74 -12.47
CA PHE A 19 9.95 -61.67 -12.28
C PHE A 19 10.03 -60.72 -13.49
N MET A 20 9.91 -61.21 -14.71
CA MET A 20 9.82 -60.39 -15.92
C MET A 20 8.55 -59.55 -15.94
N LEU A 21 7.39 -60.11 -15.57
CA LEU A 21 6.12 -59.39 -15.43
C LEU A 21 6.20 -58.30 -14.33
N LEU A 22 6.76 -58.65 -13.19
CA LEU A 22 6.99 -57.66 -12.13
C LEU A 22 7.94 -56.55 -12.56
N GLY A 23 9.05 -56.91 -13.19
CA GLY A 23 10.01 -55.96 -13.73
C GLY A 23 9.41 -55.03 -14.78
N SER A 24 8.59 -55.58 -15.70
CA SER A 24 7.88 -54.75 -16.69
C SER A 24 6.83 -53.82 -16.06
N LEU A 25 6.11 -54.28 -15.04
CA LEU A 25 5.16 -53.45 -14.30
C LEU A 25 5.86 -52.28 -13.56
N VAL A 26 6.99 -52.55 -12.91
CA VAL A 26 7.81 -51.54 -12.26
C VAL A 26 8.38 -50.54 -13.27
N ALA A 27 8.87 -51.03 -14.41
CA ALA A 27 9.38 -50.16 -15.47
C ALA A 27 8.28 -49.23 -16.04
N LEU A 28 7.09 -49.79 -16.33
CA LEU A 28 5.94 -48.99 -16.77
C LEU A 28 5.48 -47.95 -15.75
N SER A 29 5.44 -48.32 -14.48
CA SER A 29 5.12 -47.37 -13.41
C SER A 29 6.15 -46.27 -13.28
N ALA A 30 7.45 -46.58 -13.40
CA ALA A 30 8.52 -45.59 -13.37
C ALA A 30 8.44 -44.62 -14.56
N ILE A 31 8.15 -45.14 -15.77
CA ILE A 31 7.93 -44.34 -16.98
C ILE A 31 6.69 -43.44 -16.80
N ALA A 32 5.59 -43.94 -16.28
CA ALA A 32 4.38 -43.16 -16.03
C ALA A 32 4.60 -42.04 -15.01
N VAL A 33 5.29 -42.34 -13.91
CA VAL A 33 5.62 -41.36 -12.87
C VAL A 33 6.58 -40.28 -13.39
N THR A 34 7.63 -40.68 -14.12
CA THR A 34 8.58 -39.70 -14.70
C THR A 34 7.92 -38.84 -15.77
N THR A 35 7.07 -39.42 -16.60
CA THR A 35 6.31 -38.68 -17.62
C THR A 35 5.32 -37.69 -16.96
N TYR A 36 4.58 -38.13 -15.96
CA TYR A 36 3.69 -37.24 -15.18
C TYR A 36 4.46 -36.10 -14.52
N TRP A 37 5.59 -36.40 -13.90
CA TRP A 37 6.42 -35.38 -13.26
C TRP A 37 6.98 -34.40 -14.28
N ALA A 38 7.52 -34.86 -15.41
CA ALA A 38 8.11 -34.01 -16.44
C ALA A 38 7.06 -33.13 -17.16
N LEU A 39 5.88 -33.68 -17.46
CA LEU A 39 4.84 -32.98 -18.22
C LEU A 39 3.92 -32.13 -17.38
N TYR A 40 3.76 -32.44 -16.08
CA TYR A 40 2.80 -31.78 -15.23
C TYR A 40 3.42 -31.18 -13.97
N ALA A 41 3.96 -31.99 -13.08
CA ALA A 41 4.37 -31.54 -11.74
C ALA A 41 5.53 -30.52 -11.75
N SER A 42 6.46 -30.63 -12.72
CA SER A 42 7.61 -29.72 -12.85
C SER A 42 7.24 -28.28 -13.25
N HIS A 43 5.98 -28.05 -13.63
CA HIS A 43 5.49 -26.73 -14.03
C HIS A 43 4.79 -25.96 -12.90
N PHE A 44 4.64 -26.57 -11.76
CA PHE A 44 4.06 -25.90 -10.59
C PHE A 44 5.14 -25.59 -9.57
N VAL A 45 5.20 -24.31 -9.19
CA VAL A 45 6.14 -23.81 -8.19
C VAL A 45 5.36 -23.35 -6.98
N SER A 46 5.57 -23.99 -5.82
CA SER A 46 4.80 -23.70 -4.61
C SER A 46 5.67 -23.23 -3.45
N THR A 47 5.06 -22.41 -2.59
CA THR A 47 5.62 -21.99 -1.32
C THR A 47 4.52 -21.92 -0.26
N ASP A 48 4.86 -22.28 0.97
CA ASP A 48 4.05 -22.12 2.19
C ASP A 48 4.39 -20.84 2.96
N ASN A 49 5.38 -20.08 2.46
CA ASN A 49 5.84 -18.85 3.06
C ASN A 49 5.30 -17.66 2.26
N ALA A 50 4.00 -17.43 2.35
CA ALA A 50 3.32 -16.32 1.72
C ALA A 50 2.44 -15.59 2.76
N TYR A 51 2.35 -14.27 2.65
CA TYR A 51 1.60 -13.45 3.59
C TYR A 51 0.79 -12.41 2.84
N THR A 52 -0.43 -12.19 3.33
CA THR A 52 -1.27 -11.08 2.86
C THR A 52 -0.66 -9.76 3.30
N ALA A 53 -0.56 -8.81 2.39
CA ALA A 53 -0.05 -7.48 2.62
C ALA A 53 -0.94 -6.43 1.95
N VAL A 54 -0.79 -5.16 2.35
CA VAL A 54 -1.46 -4.02 1.73
C VAL A 54 -0.69 -2.74 2.06
N GLU A 55 -0.79 -1.74 1.21
CA GLU A 55 -0.29 -0.40 1.49
C GLU A 55 -1.25 0.29 2.47
N VAL A 56 -0.85 0.39 3.73
CA VAL A 56 -1.69 0.97 4.78
C VAL A 56 -1.68 2.50 4.75
N ALA A 57 -2.84 3.14 4.92
CA ALA A 57 -2.92 4.58 5.06
C ALA A 57 -2.67 4.97 6.54
N GLN A 58 -1.54 5.61 6.79
CA GLN A 58 -1.23 6.16 8.10
C GLN A 58 -1.90 7.52 8.26
N ILE A 59 -2.78 7.65 9.23
CA ILE A 59 -3.52 8.90 9.50
C ILE A 59 -2.72 9.74 10.49
N THR A 60 -2.33 10.94 10.04
CA THR A 60 -1.57 11.91 10.83
C THR A 60 -2.24 13.29 10.75
N PRO A 61 -2.18 14.12 11.80
CA PRO A 61 -2.70 15.47 11.76
C PRO A 61 -1.76 16.39 10.99
N ALA A 62 -2.32 17.32 10.22
CA ALA A 62 -1.57 18.38 9.53
C ALA A 62 -1.43 19.65 10.39
N VAL A 63 -2.20 19.75 11.49
CA VAL A 63 -2.13 20.85 12.46
C VAL A 63 -2.02 20.29 13.87
N SER A 64 -1.36 21.02 14.76
CA SER A 64 -1.24 20.64 16.17
C SER A 64 -2.42 21.19 16.98
N GLY A 65 -2.87 20.43 17.98
CA GLY A 65 -3.96 20.86 18.86
C GLY A 65 -4.40 19.77 19.84
N THR A 66 -5.46 20.03 20.58
CA THR A 66 -6.07 19.05 21.49
C THR A 66 -7.18 18.30 20.75
N VAL A 67 -7.23 16.99 20.87
CA VAL A 67 -8.30 16.17 20.26
C VAL A 67 -9.62 16.43 20.98
N GLN A 68 -10.57 17.02 20.29
CA GLN A 68 -11.90 17.28 20.80
C GLN A 68 -12.73 16.01 20.83
N GLN A 69 -12.68 15.21 19.74
CA GLN A 69 -13.47 14.00 19.62
C GLN A 69 -12.79 12.99 18.68
N VAL A 70 -12.92 11.71 19.02
CA VAL A 70 -12.57 10.57 18.16
C VAL A 70 -13.87 9.88 17.76
N LEU A 71 -14.20 9.85 16.46
CA LEU A 71 -15.50 9.43 15.94
C LEU A 71 -15.52 7.97 15.51
N VAL A 72 -14.36 7.30 15.54
CA VAL A 72 -14.21 5.91 15.08
C VAL A 72 -13.57 5.03 16.14
N LYS A 73 -13.85 3.73 16.04
CA LYS A 73 -13.26 2.67 16.88
C LYS A 73 -12.38 1.75 16.05
N ASP A 74 -11.48 1.03 16.73
CA ASP A 74 -10.76 -0.06 16.08
C ASP A 74 -11.75 -1.06 15.47
N THR A 75 -11.37 -1.64 14.33
CA THR A 75 -12.17 -2.59 13.54
C THR A 75 -13.38 -2.01 12.81
N GLN A 76 -13.63 -0.70 12.94
CA GLN A 76 -14.72 -0.03 12.21
C GLN A 76 -14.37 0.12 10.73
N VAL A 77 -15.32 -0.18 9.85
CA VAL A 77 -15.23 0.11 8.43
C VAL A 77 -15.49 1.60 8.19
N VAL A 78 -14.65 2.24 7.41
CA VAL A 78 -14.73 3.66 7.03
C VAL A 78 -14.54 3.82 5.53
N LYS A 79 -15.12 4.87 4.98
CA LYS A 79 -14.97 5.28 3.58
C LYS A 79 -14.04 6.50 3.47
N ALA A 80 -13.46 6.69 2.30
CA ALA A 80 -12.73 7.90 1.97
C ALA A 80 -13.62 9.13 2.20
N GLY A 81 -13.11 10.12 2.96
CA GLY A 81 -13.86 11.31 3.36
C GLY A 81 -14.57 11.20 4.71
N ASP A 82 -14.73 10.03 5.30
CA ASP A 82 -15.31 9.88 6.65
C ASP A 82 -14.43 10.58 7.69
N ILE A 83 -15.07 11.29 8.63
CA ILE A 83 -14.39 12.00 9.70
C ILE A 83 -13.94 11.00 10.75
N LEU A 84 -12.65 10.98 11.04
CA LEU A 84 -12.02 10.09 12.01
C LEU A 84 -11.79 10.76 13.36
N VAL A 85 -11.22 11.98 13.31
CA VAL A 85 -10.83 12.75 14.50
C VAL A 85 -11.13 14.22 14.27
N MET A 86 -11.60 14.89 15.30
CA MET A 86 -11.77 16.35 15.36
C MET A 86 -10.79 16.93 16.37
N ILE A 87 -9.98 17.90 15.95
CA ILE A 87 -9.14 18.72 16.80
C ILE A 87 -9.95 19.95 17.24
N ASP A 88 -9.70 20.45 18.44
CA ASP A 88 -10.33 21.68 18.94
C ASP A 88 -10.07 22.85 17.98
N GLN A 89 -11.15 23.46 17.52
CA GLN A 89 -11.14 24.51 16.52
C GLN A 89 -11.11 25.91 17.11
N THR A 90 -11.16 26.06 18.44
CA THR A 90 -11.37 27.33 19.11
C THR A 90 -10.31 28.36 18.74
N ASP A 91 -9.04 28.01 18.87
CA ASP A 91 -7.93 28.92 18.58
C ASP A 91 -7.86 29.29 17.09
N ILE A 92 -8.13 28.34 16.21
CA ILE A 92 -8.09 28.54 14.74
C ILE A 92 -9.29 29.42 14.30
N LYS A 93 -10.47 29.23 14.88
CA LYS A 93 -11.63 30.10 14.62
C LYS A 93 -11.37 31.55 15.06
N LEU A 94 -10.71 31.75 16.21
CA LEU A 94 -10.29 33.09 16.66
C LEU A 94 -9.24 33.68 15.69
N ALA A 95 -8.26 32.91 15.27
CA ALA A 95 -7.26 33.34 14.27
C ALA A 95 -7.91 33.70 12.93
N MET A 96 -8.91 32.94 12.48
CA MET A 96 -9.68 33.26 11.29
C MET A 96 -10.50 34.55 11.43
N ALA A 97 -11.14 34.79 12.59
CA ALA A 97 -11.85 36.01 12.84
C ALA A 97 -10.91 37.24 12.84
N GLN A 98 -9.72 37.10 13.40
CA GLN A 98 -8.68 38.12 13.34
C GLN A 98 -8.20 38.38 11.89
N ALA A 99 -7.95 37.35 11.10
CA ALA A 99 -7.56 37.49 9.71
C ALA A 99 -8.65 38.14 8.85
N ASN A 100 -9.93 37.86 9.12
CA ASN A 100 -11.07 38.52 8.48
C ASN A 100 -11.09 40.05 8.80
N ALA A 101 -10.86 40.42 10.06
CA ALA A 101 -10.81 41.83 10.47
C ALA A 101 -9.63 42.56 9.79
N GLN A 102 -8.45 41.92 9.70
CA GLN A 102 -7.29 42.45 9.00
C GLN A 102 -7.57 42.60 7.48
N LEU A 103 -8.25 41.66 6.87
CA LEU A 103 -8.66 41.77 5.45
C LEU A 103 -9.60 42.94 5.25
N ALA A 104 -10.60 43.14 6.12
CA ALA A 104 -11.54 44.25 6.01
C ALA A 104 -10.82 45.60 6.15
N ALA A 105 -9.85 45.73 7.07
CA ALA A 105 -9.05 46.93 7.23
C ALA A 105 -8.19 47.22 5.97
N ALA A 106 -7.46 46.21 5.45
CA ALA A 106 -6.63 46.37 4.27
C ALA A 106 -7.48 46.72 3.03
N GLN A 107 -8.70 46.18 2.93
CA GLN A 107 -9.63 46.50 1.85
C GLN A 107 -10.09 47.93 1.91
N ALA A 108 -10.43 48.45 3.10
CA ALA A 108 -10.82 49.85 3.30
C ALA A 108 -9.66 50.83 2.96
N ASP A 109 -8.43 50.46 3.31
CA ASP A 109 -7.25 51.24 2.98
C ASP A 109 -6.96 51.28 1.45
N PHE A 110 -7.08 50.14 0.78
CA PHE A 110 -6.94 50.06 -0.65
C PHE A 110 -8.02 50.87 -1.40
N GLU A 111 -9.29 50.73 -1.01
CA GLU A 111 -10.38 51.49 -1.63
C GLU A 111 -10.21 53.02 -1.41
N ARG A 112 -9.74 53.44 -0.25
CA ARG A 112 -9.41 54.84 -0.02
C ARG A 112 -8.28 55.32 -0.94
N ALA A 113 -7.17 54.58 -1.02
CA ALA A 113 -6.03 54.92 -1.86
C ALA A 113 -6.39 54.92 -3.37
N ARG A 114 -7.21 53.96 -3.78
CA ARG A 114 -7.75 53.89 -5.16
C ARG A 114 -8.61 55.10 -5.47
N THR A 115 -9.56 55.47 -4.60
CA THR A 115 -10.42 56.64 -4.79
C THR A 115 -9.59 57.93 -4.88
N ASP A 116 -8.54 58.05 -4.03
CA ASP A 116 -7.65 59.18 -4.04
C ASP A 116 -6.86 59.30 -5.33
N LEU A 117 -6.36 58.19 -5.88
CA LEU A 117 -5.71 58.11 -7.18
C LEU A 117 -6.68 58.50 -8.30
N GLU A 118 -7.89 57.95 -8.34
CA GLU A 118 -8.92 58.22 -9.34
C GLU A 118 -9.32 59.69 -9.39
N ARG A 119 -9.40 60.35 -8.21
CA ARG A 119 -9.70 61.79 -8.13
C ARG A 119 -8.56 62.68 -8.60
N ARG A 120 -7.30 62.30 -8.36
CA ARG A 120 -6.13 63.11 -8.72
C ARG A 120 -5.63 62.91 -10.14
N ALA A 121 -5.87 61.71 -10.74
CA ALA A 121 -5.41 61.42 -12.09
C ALA A 121 -5.82 62.47 -13.14
N PRO A 122 -7.08 62.93 -13.23
CA PRO A 122 -7.47 63.96 -14.21
C PRO A 122 -6.87 65.34 -13.91
N LEU A 123 -6.44 65.63 -12.67
CA LEU A 123 -5.92 66.92 -12.25
C LEU A 123 -4.45 67.13 -12.62
N VAL A 124 -3.74 66.10 -12.98
CA VAL A 124 -2.35 66.16 -13.46
C VAL A 124 -2.23 66.96 -14.79
N SER A 125 -3.16 66.69 -15.70
CA SER A 125 -3.17 67.37 -17.02
C SER A 125 -3.48 68.87 -16.91
N SER A 126 -4.20 69.31 -15.88
CA SER A 126 -4.50 70.72 -15.63
C SER A 126 -3.39 71.47 -14.85
N GLY A 127 -2.35 70.74 -14.39
CA GLY A 127 -1.28 71.27 -13.57
C GLY A 127 -1.68 71.52 -12.09
N ALA A 128 -2.88 71.12 -11.69
CA ALA A 128 -3.37 71.29 -10.33
C ALA A 128 -2.74 70.31 -9.31
N VAL A 129 -2.12 69.24 -9.79
CA VAL A 129 -1.37 68.24 -8.99
C VAL A 129 0.03 68.11 -9.63
N SER A 130 1.08 68.12 -8.79
CA SER A 130 2.46 67.94 -9.25
C SER A 130 2.72 66.50 -9.65
N GLY A 131 3.66 66.25 -10.56
CA GLY A 131 4.05 64.89 -10.97
C GLY A 131 4.60 64.05 -9.83
N GLU A 132 5.29 64.68 -8.88
CA GLU A 132 5.80 64.05 -7.65
C GLU A 132 4.65 63.55 -6.76
N GLU A 133 3.67 64.42 -6.50
CA GLU A 133 2.51 64.06 -5.70
C GLU A 133 1.68 62.94 -6.34
N PHE A 134 1.48 62.99 -7.64
CA PHE A 134 0.82 61.89 -8.37
C PHE A 134 1.58 60.58 -8.24
N THR A 135 2.91 60.62 -8.39
CA THR A 135 3.74 59.40 -8.20
C THR A 135 3.62 58.82 -6.79
N ARG A 136 3.58 59.70 -5.75
CA ARG A 136 3.37 59.30 -4.35
C ARG A 136 2.02 58.62 -4.16
N VAL A 137 0.93 59.18 -4.66
CA VAL A 137 -0.41 58.59 -4.55
C VAL A 137 -0.48 57.25 -5.29
N LYS A 138 0.11 57.14 -6.49
CA LYS A 138 0.19 55.88 -7.21
C LYS A 138 0.99 54.80 -6.48
N SER A 139 2.09 55.18 -5.80
CA SER A 139 2.88 54.28 -4.97
C SER A 139 2.09 53.85 -3.73
N THR A 140 1.29 54.71 -3.12
CA THR A 140 0.44 54.42 -1.99
C THR A 140 -0.63 53.42 -2.39
N GLN A 141 -1.29 53.56 -3.51
CA GLN A 141 -2.28 52.62 -4.05
C GLN A 141 -1.63 51.23 -4.30
N ALA A 142 -0.46 51.18 -4.92
CA ALA A 142 0.25 49.93 -5.17
C ALA A 142 0.65 49.23 -3.84
N THR A 143 1.07 50.02 -2.82
CA THR A 143 1.42 49.44 -1.50
C THR A 143 0.19 48.91 -0.77
N THR A 144 -0.96 49.60 -0.81
CA THR A 144 -2.20 49.12 -0.17
C THR A 144 -2.78 47.93 -0.92
N GLU A 145 -2.65 47.82 -2.24
CA GLU A 145 -3.01 46.66 -3.04
C GLU A 145 -2.20 45.43 -2.65
N ALA A 146 -0.88 45.58 -2.47
CA ALA A 146 -0.02 44.53 -1.98
C ALA A 146 -0.41 44.08 -0.58
N ALA A 147 -0.72 45.04 0.34
CA ALA A 147 -1.18 44.73 1.68
C ALA A 147 -2.53 43.97 1.70
N LEU A 148 -3.46 44.34 0.83
CA LEU A 148 -4.72 43.61 0.62
C LEU A 148 -4.49 42.17 0.17
N THR A 149 -3.56 41.99 -0.76
CA THR A 149 -3.19 40.64 -1.25
C THR A 149 -2.61 39.77 -0.13
N VAL A 150 -1.75 40.30 0.72
CA VAL A 150 -1.20 39.63 1.89
C VAL A 150 -2.31 39.25 2.89
N ALA A 151 -3.23 40.19 3.17
CA ALA A 151 -4.34 39.92 4.10
C ALA A 151 -5.28 38.82 3.57
N ARG A 152 -5.55 38.79 2.26
CA ARG A 152 -6.31 37.71 1.61
C ARG A 152 -5.60 36.35 1.77
N ALA A 153 -4.32 36.30 1.46
CA ALA A 153 -3.53 35.05 1.61
C ALA A 153 -3.53 34.56 3.07
N ARG A 154 -3.46 35.47 4.05
CA ARG A 154 -3.52 35.12 5.47
C ARG A 154 -4.87 34.49 5.86
N LEU A 155 -5.97 35.04 5.35
CA LEU A 155 -7.30 34.48 5.59
C LEU A 155 -7.43 33.09 4.96
N GLU A 156 -6.98 32.90 3.73
CA GLU A 156 -7.02 31.59 3.08
C GLU A 156 -6.18 30.54 3.84
N GLN A 157 -5.01 30.93 4.35
CA GLN A 157 -4.20 30.03 5.19
C GLN A 157 -4.97 29.58 6.44
N THR A 158 -5.66 30.50 7.14
CA THR A 158 -6.42 30.13 8.35
C THR A 158 -7.65 29.28 8.03
N LYS A 159 -8.27 29.43 6.86
CA LYS A 159 -9.35 28.54 6.38
C LYS A 159 -8.82 27.12 6.14
N VAL A 160 -7.69 26.97 5.46
CA VAL A 160 -7.05 25.68 5.25
C VAL A 160 -6.68 25.02 6.58
N ASP A 161 -6.15 25.79 7.53
CA ASP A 161 -5.82 25.24 8.84
C ASP A 161 -7.07 24.83 9.62
N LEU A 162 -8.20 25.51 9.46
CA LEU A 162 -9.49 25.11 10.03
C LEU A 162 -10.00 23.79 9.40
N GLU A 163 -9.91 23.64 8.10
CA GLU A 163 -10.26 22.38 7.43
C GLU A 163 -9.41 21.21 7.93
N ARG A 164 -8.12 21.43 8.14
CA ARG A 164 -7.16 20.44 8.64
C ARG A 164 -7.41 19.98 10.07
N THR A 165 -8.21 20.70 10.85
CA THR A 165 -8.65 20.25 12.18
C THR A 165 -9.59 19.06 12.11
N THR A 166 -10.28 18.87 10.98
CA THR A 166 -11.16 17.75 10.73
C THR A 166 -10.40 16.69 9.94
N ILE A 167 -9.91 15.68 10.66
CA ILE A 167 -9.09 14.63 10.07
C ILE A 167 -10.01 13.55 9.47
N LYS A 168 -9.88 13.32 8.16
CA LYS A 168 -10.69 12.39 7.39
C LYS A 168 -9.88 11.20 6.91
N SER A 169 -10.55 10.10 6.61
CA SER A 169 -9.92 8.98 5.93
C SER A 169 -9.59 9.35 4.49
N SER A 170 -8.39 8.99 4.04
CA SER A 170 -7.94 9.16 2.65
C SER A 170 -8.34 7.98 1.75
N VAL A 171 -8.72 6.84 2.34
CA VAL A 171 -9.03 5.58 1.64
C VAL A 171 -10.23 4.88 2.27
N ASP A 172 -10.87 4.02 1.51
CA ASP A 172 -11.84 3.06 2.04
C ASP A 172 -11.10 1.94 2.77
N GLY A 173 -11.56 1.55 3.96
CA GLY A 173 -10.86 0.49 4.69
C GLY A 173 -11.38 0.24 6.09
N VAL A 174 -10.57 -0.44 6.88
CA VAL A 174 -10.85 -0.79 8.29
C VAL A 174 -9.84 -0.07 9.18
N VAL A 175 -10.36 0.62 10.20
CA VAL A 175 -9.53 1.28 11.22
C VAL A 175 -8.77 0.26 12.04
N ALA A 176 -7.46 0.45 12.18
CA ALA A 176 -6.57 -0.38 12.98
C ALA A 176 -5.57 0.49 13.77
N LYS A 177 -5.04 -0.05 14.85
CA LYS A 177 -4.00 0.58 15.67
C LYS A 177 -4.33 2.04 16.05
N ARG A 178 -5.54 2.30 16.51
CA ARG A 178 -5.92 3.61 17.02
C ARG A 178 -5.17 3.94 18.32
N GLN A 179 -4.25 4.89 18.26
CA GLN A 179 -3.42 5.33 19.38
C GLN A 179 -3.95 6.62 20.01
N VAL A 180 -4.72 7.41 19.26
CA VAL A 180 -5.25 8.70 19.69
C VAL A 180 -6.43 8.54 20.65
N GLN A 181 -6.50 9.42 21.67
CA GLN A 181 -7.59 9.50 22.63
C GLN A 181 -8.16 10.91 22.69
N GLN A 182 -9.44 11.02 23.11
CA GLN A 182 -10.06 12.31 23.37
C GLN A 182 -9.34 13.05 24.50
N GLY A 183 -9.15 14.35 24.34
CA GLY A 183 -8.39 15.20 25.28
C GLY A 183 -6.87 15.15 25.11
N GLN A 184 -6.35 14.26 24.29
CA GLN A 184 -4.91 14.17 24.02
C GLN A 184 -4.45 15.34 23.15
N ARG A 185 -3.27 15.90 23.48
CA ARG A 185 -2.59 16.88 22.61
C ARG A 185 -1.80 16.14 21.53
N VAL A 186 -2.04 16.50 20.28
CA VAL A 186 -1.37 15.93 19.12
C VAL A 186 -0.55 16.98 18.38
N GLN A 187 0.52 16.53 17.71
CA GLN A 187 1.40 17.38 16.91
C GLN A 187 1.35 16.95 15.45
N THR A 188 1.65 17.89 14.55
CA THR A 188 1.74 17.62 13.11
C THR A 188 2.65 16.42 12.82
N GLY A 189 2.16 15.48 12.00
CA GLY A 189 2.89 14.27 11.64
C GLY A 189 2.84 13.13 12.67
N MET A 190 2.25 13.32 13.86
CA MET A 190 2.11 12.26 14.86
C MET A 190 1.13 11.18 14.37
N PRO A 191 1.48 9.88 14.40
CA PRO A 191 0.56 8.81 14.03
C PRO A 191 -0.64 8.75 14.97
N LEU A 192 -1.86 8.83 14.42
CA LEU A 192 -3.10 8.74 15.20
C LEU A 192 -3.72 7.34 15.12
N MET A 193 -3.78 6.79 13.92
CA MET A 193 -4.32 5.47 13.61
C MET A 193 -3.89 5.06 12.20
N VAL A 194 -4.21 3.83 11.84
CA VAL A 194 -3.99 3.28 10.50
C VAL A 194 -5.33 2.89 9.91
N VAL A 195 -5.55 3.20 8.64
CA VAL A 195 -6.68 2.66 7.86
C VAL A 195 -6.12 1.64 6.87
N VAL A 196 -6.66 0.43 6.92
CA VAL A 196 -6.23 -0.73 6.11
C VAL A 196 -7.21 -0.90 4.95
N PRO A 197 -6.80 -0.61 3.70
CA PRO A 197 -7.67 -0.78 2.53
C PRO A 197 -7.77 -2.27 2.14
N VAL A 198 -8.73 -2.97 2.75
CA VAL A 198 -8.91 -4.42 2.56
C VAL A 198 -9.29 -4.84 1.13
N GLY A 199 -9.69 -3.89 0.27
CA GLY A 199 -9.99 -4.15 -1.14
C GLY A 199 -8.75 -4.25 -2.04
N ASP A 200 -7.61 -3.69 -1.62
CA ASP A 200 -6.38 -3.58 -2.42
C ASP A 200 -5.28 -4.52 -1.95
N MET A 201 -5.67 -5.64 -1.33
CA MET A 201 -4.71 -6.61 -0.80
C MET A 201 -3.96 -7.34 -1.90
N TYR A 202 -2.70 -7.61 -1.62
CA TYR A 202 -1.83 -8.49 -2.41
C TYR A 202 -1.18 -9.54 -1.48
N VAL A 203 -0.48 -10.48 -2.07
CA VAL A 203 0.27 -11.50 -1.33
C VAL A 203 1.74 -11.38 -1.67
N ASP A 204 2.57 -11.27 -0.66
CA ASP A 204 4.02 -11.41 -0.77
C ASP A 204 4.38 -12.87 -0.52
N ALA A 205 4.68 -13.59 -1.60
CA ALA A 205 5.03 -15.01 -1.58
C ALA A 205 6.54 -15.18 -1.68
N ASN A 206 7.16 -15.75 -0.66
CA ASN A 206 8.61 -15.89 -0.54
C ASN A 206 9.06 -17.23 -1.14
N PHE A 207 9.54 -17.22 -2.37
CA PHE A 207 10.09 -18.40 -3.04
C PHE A 207 11.60 -18.49 -2.84
N LYS A 208 12.12 -19.72 -2.86
CA LYS A 208 13.58 -19.93 -2.92
C LYS A 208 14.10 -19.49 -4.30
N GLU A 209 15.28 -18.88 -4.37
CA GLU A 209 15.88 -18.39 -5.64
C GLU A 209 15.92 -19.47 -6.73
N VAL A 210 16.21 -20.71 -6.34
CA VAL A 210 16.27 -21.87 -7.26
C VAL A 210 14.92 -22.26 -7.86
N GLN A 211 13.79 -21.82 -7.28
CA GLN A 211 12.43 -22.09 -7.77
C GLN A 211 11.99 -21.08 -8.82
N LEU A 212 12.66 -19.93 -8.92
CA LEU A 212 12.22 -18.79 -9.73
C LEU A 212 12.71 -18.83 -11.19
N GLU A 213 13.48 -19.83 -11.58
CA GLU A 213 14.05 -19.94 -12.93
C GLU A 213 12.99 -19.78 -14.05
N LYS A 214 11.81 -20.39 -13.87
CA LYS A 214 10.72 -20.38 -14.85
C LYS A 214 9.58 -19.44 -14.50
N VAL A 215 9.65 -18.73 -13.38
CA VAL A 215 8.59 -17.80 -12.96
C VAL A 215 8.72 -16.48 -13.71
N ARG A 216 7.61 -15.96 -14.22
CA ARG A 216 7.53 -14.70 -14.98
C ARG A 216 6.32 -13.89 -14.53
N VAL A 217 6.41 -12.57 -14.70
CA VAL A 217 5.28 -11.64 -14.46
C VAL A 217 4.10 -12.02 -15.35
N GLY A 218 2.88 -11.94 -14.82
CA GLY A 218 1.64 -12.27 -15.50
C GLY A 218 1.21 -13.73 -15.40
N GLN A 219 2.03 -14.63 -14.81
CA GLN A 219 1.65 -16.02 -14.59
C GLN A 219 0.54 -16.16 -13.56
N PRO A 220 -0.41 -17.09 -13.75
CA PRO A 220 -1.49 -17.31 -12.80
C PRO A 220 -0.99 -18.01 -11.53
N VAL A 221 -1.55 -17.59 -10.41
CA VAL A 221 -1.23 -18.12 -9.08
C VAL A 221 -2.51 -18.56 -8.38
N LYS A 222 -2.47 -19.78 -7.80
CA LYS A 222 -3.49 -20.25 -6.88
C LYS A 222 -2.99 -20.06 -5.45
N LEU A 223 -3.87 -19.53 -4.59
CA LEU A 223 -3.53 -19.25 -3.21
C LEU A 223 -4.59 -19.82 -2.27
N HIS A 224 -4.14 -20.31 -1.12
CA HIS A 224 -5.01 -20.78 -0.05
C HIS A 224 -4.61 -20.09 1.24
N ALA A 225 -5.57 -19.40 1.87
CA ALA A 225 -5.36 -18.80 3.19
C ALA A 225 -5.57 -19.84 4.29
N ASP A 226 -4.66 -19.92 5.24
CA ASP A 226 -4.76 -20.86 6.36
C ASP A 226 -6.04 -20.63 7.18
N LEU A 227 -6.50 -19.36 7.22
CA LEU A 227 -7.76 -18.98 7.90
C LEU A 227 -8.98 -19.74 7.38
N TYR A 228 -9.06 -20.00 6.06
CA TYR A 228 -10.20 -20.66 5.42
C TYR A 228 -9.90 -22.10 5.01
N GLY A 229 -8.66 -22.57 5.25
CA GLY A 229 -8.21 -23.90 4.85
C GLY A 229 -8.28 -24.12 3.34
N LYS A 230 -8.32 -25.39 2.92
CA LYS A 230 -8.34 -25.78 1.50
C LYS A 230 -9.70 -25.57 0.79
N GLY A 231 -10.73 -25.16 1.52
CA GLY A 231 -12.09 -24.97 0.96
C GLY A 231 -12.23 -23.70 0.14
N VAL A 232 -11.37 -22.71 0.34
CA VAL A 232 -11.39 -21.44 -0.39
C VAL A 232 -10.09 -21.28 -1.15
N THR A 233 -10.21 -21.16 -2.48
CA THR A 233 -9.08 -20.90 -3.38
C THR A 233 -9.18 -19.48 -3.89
N TYR A 234 -8.14 -18.70 -3.67
CA TYR A 234 -7.97 -17.38 -4.29
C TYR A 234 -7.16 -17.54 -5.58
N THR A 235 -7.47 -16.73 -6.56
CA THR A 235 -6.70 -16.63 -7.80
C THR A 235 -6.04 -15.27 -7.87
N GLY A 236 -4.82 -15.27 -8.37
CA GLY A 236 -4.06 -14.05 -8.57
C GLY A 236 -3.12 -14.18 -9.75
N VAL A 237 -2.36 -13.14 -9.99
CA VAL A 237 -1.32 -13.10 -11.01
C VAL A 237 -0.03 -12.57 -10.42
N VAL A 238 1.11 -13.09 -10.89
CA VAL A 238 2.42 -12.55 -10.53
C VAL A 238 2.50 -11.12 -11.04
N GLU A 239 2.57 -10.15 -10.12
CA GLU A 239 2.69 -8.73 -10.44
C GLU A 239 4.15 -8.31 -10.64
N GLY A 240 5.05 -8.87 -9.82
CA GLY A 240 6.47 -8.55 -9.89
C GLY A 240 7.31 -9.28 -8.85
N PHE A 241 8.61 -9.03 -8.93
CA PHE A 241 9.61 -9.54 -8.01
C PHE A 241 10.16 -8.40 -7.16
N SER A 242 10.42 -8.66 -5.88
CA SER A 242 11.14 -7.69 -5.05
C SER A 242 12.54 -7.40 -5.63
N GLY A 243 13.03 -6.18 -5.48
CA GLY A 243 14.36 -5.77 -5.90
C GLY A 243 15.52 -6.42 -5.12
N GLY A 244 15.23 -7.23 -4.10
CA GLY A 244 16.24 -7.94 -3.31
C GLY A 244 15.64 -9.00 -2.40
N SER A 245 16.50 -9.89 -1.91
CA SER A 245 16.13 -10.92 -0.95
C SER A 245 15.83 -10.32 0.43
N GLY A 246 15.06 -11.03 1.26
CA GLY A 246 14.78 -10.60 2.63
C GLY A 246 16.04 -10.38 3.48
N SER A 247 17.12 -11.10 3.20
CA SER A 247 18.40 -10.89 3.89
C SER A 247 19.12 -9.61 3.46
N ALA A 248 18.92 -9.14 2.22
CA ALA A 248 19.52 -7.90 1.72
C ALA A 248 18.93 -6.66 2.39
N PHE A 249 17.67 -6.72 2.82
CA PHE A 249 16.94 -5.63 3.50
C PHE A 249 16.78 -5.84 5.01
N SER A 250 17.43 -6.86 5.57
CA SER A 250 17.40 -7.13 7.01
C SER A 250 18.16 -6.05 7.77
N VAL A 251 17.53 -5.49 8.82
CA VAL A 251 18.18 -4.53 9.74
C VAL A 251 19.37 -5.15 10.48
N ILE A 252 19.35 -6.48 10.67
CA ILE A 252 20.46 -7.24 11.26
C ILE A 252 20.96 -8.21 10.20
N PRO A 253 22.07 -7.89 9.49
CA PRO A 253 22.66 -8.83 8.54
C PRO A 253 23.09 -10.12 9.24
N ALA A 254 22.86 -11.27 8.59
CA ALA A 254 23.37 -12.54 9.09
C ALA A 254 24.91 -12.49 9.14
N GLN A 255 25.46 -12.39 10.35
CA GLN A 255 26.91 -12.37 10.56
C GLN A 255 27.43 -13.81 10.52
N ASN A 256 28.06 -14.19 9.42
CA ASN A 256 28.90 -15.40 9.35
C ASN A 256 30.32 -15.06 9.93
N ALA A 257 30.38 -14.81 11.25
CA ALA A 257 31.62 -14.32 11.92
C ALA A 257 32.67 -15.41 12.20
N THR A 258 32.43 -16.67 11.85
CA THR A 258 33.27 -17.80 12.31
C THR A 258 33.93 -18.63 11.21
N GLY A 259 34.26 -18.05 10.06
CA GLY A 259 35.18 -18.68 9.09
C GLY A 259 34.68 -19.86 8.26
N ASN A 260 33.56 -20.48 8.58
CA ASN A 260 32.88 -21.47 7.74
C ASN A 260 31.81 -20.80 6.88
N TRP A 261 32.13 -20.56 5.61
CA TRP A 261 31.17 -20.01 4.66
C TRP A 261 30.23 -21.12 4.16
N ILE A 262 28.96 -21.06 4.53
CA ILE A 262 27.93 -21.97 4.04
C ILE A 262 27.01 -21.17 3.12
N LYS A 263 26.85 -21.60 1.86
CA LYS A 263 25.88 -21.02 0.93
C LYS A 263 24.48 -21.35 1.42
N VAL A 264 23.72 -20.32 1.88
CA VAL A 264 22.31 -20.45 2.26
C VAL A 264 21.44 -19.96 1.10
N VAL A 265 20.52 -20.81 0.61
CA VAL A 265 19.57 -20.46 -0.45
C VAL A 265 18.68 -19.31 0.04
N GLN A 266 18.72 -18.20 -0.68
CA GLN A 266 17.94 -17.01 -0.35
C GLN A 266 16.48 -17.14 -0.78
N ARG A 267 15.59 -16.42 -0.09
CA ARG A 267 14.20 -16.27 -0.51
C ARG A 267 14.00 -14.90 -1.14
N LEU A 268 13.31 -14.86 -2.26
CA LEU A 268 12.93 -13.65 -2.96
C LEU A 268 11.41 -13.48 -2.87
N PRO A 269 10.91 -12.34 -2.35
CA PRO A 269 9.49 -12.04 -2.36
C PRO A 269 8.98 -11.84 -3.80
N VAL A 270 7.90 -12.52 -4.11
CA VAL A 270 7.14 -12.38 -5.35
C VAL A 270 5.79 -11.79 -4.98
N ARG A 271 5.47 -10.62 -5.53
CA ARG A 271 4.19 -9.97 -5.30
C ARG A 271 3.14 -10.58 -6.22
N VAL A 272 2.05 -11.03 -5.61
CA VAL A 272 0.89 -11.60 -6.30
C VAL A 272 -0.31 -10.71 -6.08
N LYS A 273 -0.84 -10.16 -7.17
CA LYS A 273 -2.07 -9.37 -7.15
C LYS A 273 -3.27 -10.31 -7.08
N LEU A 274 -4.14 -10.10 -6.10
CA LEU A 274 -5.37 -10.86 -5.90
C LEU A 274 -6.52 -10.33 -6.78
N ASP A 275 -7.50 -11.19 -7.05
CA ASP A 275 -8.75 -10.77 -7.67
C ASP A 275 -9.65 -10.09 -6.63
N PRO A 276 -10.01 -8.79 -6.80
CA PRO A 276 -10.81 -8.05 -5.84
C PRO A 276 -12.19 -8.66 -5.57
N ALA A 277 -12.79 -9.34 -6.56
CA ALA A 277 -14.10 -9.97 -6.41
C ALA A 277 -14.10 -11.08 -5.35
N GLN A 278 -13.00 -11.80 -5.22
CA GLN A 278 -12.85 -12.88 -4.24
C GLN A 278 -12.67 -12.34 -2.81
N LEU A 279 -12.06 -11.15 -2.66
CA LEU A 279 -11.91 -10.48 -1.38
C LEU A 279 -13.24 -9.98 -0.80
N GLN A 280 -14.24 -9.70 -1.65
CA GLN A 280 -15.57 -9.32 -1.19
C GLN A 280 -16.34 -10.51 -0.61
N THR A 281 -16.17 -11.70 -1.20
CA THR A 281 -16.86 -12.93 -0.75
C THR A 281 -16.19 -13.53 0.47
N ASN A 282 -14.86 -13.58 0.49
CA ASN A 282 -14.05 -14.13 1.57
C ASN A 282 -12.98 -13.10 1.96
N PRO A 283 -13.30 -12.16 2.87
CA PRO A 283 -12.40 -11.05 3.19
C PRO A 283 -11.15 -11.54 3.92
N LEU A 284 -9.98 -11.16 3.42
CA LEU A 284 -8.70 -11.40 4.06
C LEU A 284 -8.36 -10.26 5.04
N LYS A 285 -7.40 -10.53 5.92
CA LYS A 285 -6.79 -9.52 6.79
C LYS A 285 -5.29 -9.48 6.54
N VAL A 286 -4.65 -8.36 6.82
CA VAL A 286 -3.20 -8.20 6.65
C VAL A 286 -2.44 -9.13 7.59
N GLY A 287 -1.37 -9.74 7.09
CA GLY A 287 -0.48 -10.59 7.86
C GLY A 287 -0.96 -12.03 8.02
N LEU A 288 -2.02 -12.45 7.31
CA LEU A 288 -2.43 -13.85 7.31
C LEU A 288 -1.46 -14.70 6.49
N SER A 289 -1.17 -15.89 7.00
CA SER A 289 -0.38 -16.91 6.29
C SER A 289 -1.17 -17.53 5.16
N MET A 290 -0.49 -17.77 4.05
CA MET A 290 -1.04 -18.39 2.84
C MET A 290 -0.05 -19.39 2.25
N SER A 291 -0.57 -20.33 1.48
CA SER A 291 0.20 -21.09 0.51
C SER A 291 -0.05 -20.57 -0.88
N ALA A 292 0.99 -20.48 -1.71
CA ALA A 292 0.94 -19.99 -3.07
C ALA A 292 1.50 -21.02 -4.04
N GLU A 293 0.80 -21.27 -5.16
CA GLU A 293 1.22 -22.14 -6.23
C GLU A 293 1.13 -21.42 -7.58
N ILE A 294 2.28 -21.25 -8.25
CA ILE A 294 2.41 -20.58 -9.56
C ILE A 294 2.39 -21.63 -10.65
N ASP A 295 1.54 -21.45 -11.68
CA ASP A 295 1.55 -22.25 -12.89
C ASP A 295 2.46 -21.61 -13.95
N THR A 296 3.63 -22.22 -14.18
CA THR A 296 4.65 -21.69 -15.10
C THR A 296 4.41 -22.07 -16.58
N ARG A 297 3.34 -22.81 -16.90
CA ARG A 297 3.00 -23.19 -18.28
C ARG A 297 2.45 -22.02 -19.10
N GLN A 298 1.79 -21.08 -18.43
CA GLN A 298 1.20 -19.90 -19.07
C GLN A 298 2.14 -18.71 -18.85
N SER A 299 2.91 -18.35 -19.87
CA SER A 299 3.53 -17.04 -19.98
C SER A 299 2.69 -16.23 -20.98
N LYS A 300 1.97 -15.21 -20.52
CA LYS A 300 1.52 -14.17 -21.45
C LYS A 300 2.76 -13.38 -21.86
N ASN A 301 3.20 -13.57 -23.12
CA ASN A 301 4.14 -12.68 -23.79
C ASN A 301 3.64 -11.25 -23.77
#